data_baf3cb340850ed147a64c7bd4b184d3b
#
_entry.id   baf3cb340850ed147a64c7bd4b184d3b
#
_cell.length_a   1.000
_cell.length_b   1.000
_cell.length_c   1.000
_cell.angle_alpha   90.00
_cell.angle_beta   90.00
_cell.angle_gamma   90.00
#
_symmetry.space_group_name_H-M   'P 1'
#
loop_
_entity.id
_entity.type
_entity.pdbx_description
1 polymer ?
#
loop_
_entity_poly.entity_id
_entity_poly.type
_entity_poly.pdbx_seq_one_letter_code
_entity_poly.pdbx_strand_id
1 'polypeptide(L)'
;MSDEQRIPTPDPPIRDLGYILNHLGEERAGYHGAVAPPLVQSSIFAFPTVAEMRLGFADEYAAHLYTRGNNPTVAILRKKVAALEGAEDCLAFASGAAAMAAAVFASVRAGDHVLCIAKPYSWTRGLLRDLLPKFGVSTSFVDGTDVANFENAIQAGTRLIVLESPNTMTYEQQDLAAVAVLARRHGLRTICDNSFATPLNQSPIAQGIDLVVHSATKYLNGHSDVVAGMLCGSEAILREVFKGPYMTFGAILSPHDAWLMIRGLRTLAVRMERVAASTARVLAYVEAHPKIRRVYHPQASTSEQADLSHRQLKRASGLLSIDIDTDDVAAVERFCNALRRFLMTVSWGGYESLAFPVCAVFPAGANVRVTPIPLSLVRLSIGLEDADDLIADLDQALARV
;
A
#
# COMPACT_ATOMS: atom_id res chain seq x y z
N MET A 1 42.28 2.00 33.06
CA MET A 1 40.83 2.11 33.16
C MET A 1 40.29 1.92 31.76
N SER A 2 39.66 0.80 31.54
CA SER A 2 39.23 0.21 30.28
C SER A 2 38.16 1.06 29.63
N ASP A 3 38.24 1.27 28.29
CA ASP A 3 37.16 1.78 27.45
C ASP A 3 35.99 0.79 27.50
N GLU A 4 35.02 1.06 28.37
CA GLU A 4 33.80 0.31 28.49
C GLU A 4 32.92 0.59 27.28
N GLN A 5 32.68 -0.47 26.55
CA GLN A 5 31.55 -0.79 25.66
C GLN A 5 30.45 0.29 25.65
N ARG A 6 30.60 1.30 24.80
CA ARG A 6 29.45 2.07 24.34
C ARG A 6 28.66 1.14 23.41
N ILE A 7 27.47 0.73 23.83
CA ILE A 7 26.47 0.21 22.94
C ILE A 7 26.27 1.30 21.87
N PRO A 8 26.51 1.02 20.58
CA PRO A 8 26.30 2.02 19.56
C PRO A 8 24.83 2.42 19.59
N THR A 9 24.55 3.70 19.86
CA THR A 9 23.22 4.25 19.60
C THR A 9 22.94 4.03 18.12
N PRO A 10 21.76 3.51 17.74
CA PRO A 10 21.43 3.35 16.34
C PRO A 10 21.58 4.70 15.65
N ASP A 11 22.22 4.70 14.49
CA ASP A 11 22.37 5.89 13.66
C ASP A 11 20.97 6.53 13.45
N PRO A 12 20.89 7.88 13.50
CA PRO A 12 19.60 8.54 13.27
C PRO A 12 19.05 8.10 11.91
N PRO A 13 17.72 7.92 11.79
CA PRO A 13 17.12 7.42 10.56
C PRO A 13 17.54 8.30 9.38
N ILE A 14 18.02 7.66 8.31
CA ILE A 14 18.43 8.34 7.08
C ILE A 14 17.20 9.04 6.50
N ARG A 15 17.18 10.38 6.53
CA ARG A 15 16.05 11.21 6.07
C ARG A 15 16.27 11.83 4.69
N ASP A 16 17.45 11.66 4.11
CA ASP A 16 17.76 12.16 2.76
C ASP A 16 17.09 11.27 1.71
N LEU A 17 15.98 11.77 1.14
CA LEU A 17 15.22 11.08 0.12
C LEU A 17 16.07 10.75 -1.11
N GLY A 18 16.93 11.67 -1.55
CA GLY A 18 17.81 11.47 -2.69
C GLY A 18 18.79 10.33 -2.43
N TYR A 19 19.39 10.29 -1.23
CA TYR A 19 20.26 9.19 -0.83
C TYR A 19 19.51 7.85 -0.75
N ILE A 20 18.32 7.81 -0.13
CA ILE A 20 17.52 6.59 -0.03
C ILE A 20 17.21 6.02 -1.42
N LEU A 21 16.69 6.84 -2.32
CA LEU A 21 16.27 6.37 -3.63
C LEU A 21 17.46 5.94 -4.51
N ASN A 22 18.61 6.63 -4.43
CA ASN A 22 19.69 6.46 -5.40
C ASN A 22 20.92 5.71 -4.89
N HIS A 23 21.10 5.58 -3.56
CA HIS A 23 22.35 5.07 -3.00
C HIS A 23 22.17 4.01 -1.91
N LEU A 24 21.18 4.12 -1.04
CA LEU A 24 21.03 3.25 0.12
C LEU A 24 21.04 1.77 -0.26
N GLY A 25 21.90 0.98 0.39
CA GLY A 25 22.06 -0.44 0.16
C GLY A 25 22.83 -0.82 -1.11
N GLU A 26 23.29 0.17 -1.91
CA GLU A 26 24.03 -0.06 -3.14
C GLU A 26 25.54 0.02 -2.87
N GLU A 27 26.14 -1.10 -2.48
CA GLU A 27 27.58 -1.21 -2.16
C GLU A 27 28.40 -1.45 -3.42
N ARG A 28 28.58 -0.41 -4.25
CA ARG A 28 29.18 -0.48 -5.59
C ARG A 28 30.56 -1.11 -5.64
N ALA A 29 31.36 -0.99 -4.57
CA ALA A 29 32.67 -1.63 -4.46
C ALA A 29 32.57 -3.16 -4.55
N GLY A 30 31.50 -3.76 -4.05
CA GLY A 30 31.25 -5.21 -4.10
C GLY A 30 30.87 -5.74 -5.49
N TYR A 31 30.57 -4.86 -6.46
CA TYR A 31 30.19 -5.25 -7.83
C TYR A 31 30.90 -4.40 -8.91
N HIS A 32 32.21 -4.29 -8.77
CA HIS A 32 33.11 -3.67 -9.75
C HIS A 32 32.80 -2.19 -10.06
N GLY A 33 32.18 -1.46 -9.16
CA GLY A 33 31.84 -0.05 -9.35
C GLY A 33 30.66 0.21 -10.28
N ALA A 34 29.88 -0.81 -10.65
CA ALA A 34 28.69 -0.62 -11.49
C ALA A 34 27.70 0.35 -10.83
N VAL A 35 27.15 1.29 -11.60
CA VAL A 35 26.24 2.32 -11.06
C VAL A 35 24.88 1.70 -10.68
N ALA A 36 24.35 0.80 -11.52
CA ALA A 36 23.14 0.02 -11.18
C ALA A 36 23.54 -1.24 -10.40
N PRO A 37 22.78 -1.62 -9.35
CA PRO A 37 23.07 -2.86 -8.63
C PRO A 37 22.85 -4.07 -9.54
N PRO A 38 23.66 -5.15 -9.36
CA PRO A 38 23.50 -6.37 -10.15
C PRO A 38 22.21 -7.11 -9.79
N LEU A 39 21.67 -7.82 -10.78
CA LEU A 39 20.63 -8.80 -10.56
C LEU A 39 21.28 -10.13 -10.11
N VAL A 40 21.09 -10.51 -8.88
CA VAL A 40 21.57 -11.79 -8.32
C VAL A 40 20.47 -12.84 -8.49
N GLN A 41 20.44 -13.48 -9.66
CA GLN A 41 19.45 -14.50 -10.01
C GLN A 41 19.96 -15.90 -9.62
N SER A 42 20.08 -16.13 -8.29
CA SER A 42 20.48 -17.41 -7.73
C SER A 42 19.46 -17.91 -6.72
N SER A 43 19.15 -19.20 -6.71
CA SER A 43 18.27 -19.80 -5.71
C SER A 43 19.01 -20.12 -4.40
N ILE A 44 20.31 -20.39 -4.47
CA ILE A 44 21.17 -20.86 -3.36
C ILE A 44 22.51 -20.11 -3.32
N PHE A 45 23.12 -20.08 -2.16
CA PHE A 45 24.42 -19.44 -1.93
C PHE A 45 25.37 -20.43 -1.28
N ALA A 46 26.63 -20.46 -1.76
CA ALA A 46 27.68 -21.35 -1.27
C ALA A 46 28.41 -20.74 -0.07
N PHE A 47 28.84 -21.59 0.84
CA PHE A 47 29.67 -21.24 1.97
C PHE A 47 31.06 -21.86 1.83
N PRO A 48 32.15 -21.12 2.08
CA PRO A 48 33.50 -21.65 2.02
C PRO A 48 33.78 -22.75 3.06
N THR A 49 33.12 -22.65 4.23
CA THR A 49 33.36 -23.58 5.36
C THR A 49 32.04 -23.97 6.04
N VAL A 50 32.06 -25.13 6.73
CA VAL A 50 30.94 -25.58 7.59
C VAL A 50 30.67 -24.58 8.73
N ALA A 51 31.74 -23.93 9.25
CA ALA A 51 31.63 -22.94 10.30
C ALA A 51 30.81 -21.72 9.83
N GLU A 52 31.11 -21.18 8.64
CA GLU A 52 30.36 -20.07 8.04
C GLU A 52 28.93 -20.48 7.72
N MET A 53 28.72 -21.71 7.22
CA MET A 53 27.38 -22.21 6.98
C MET A 53 26.54 -22.30 8.27
N ARG A 54 27.15 -22.72 9.40
CA ARG A 54 26.48 -22.71 10.71
C ARG A 54 26.08 -21.32 11.17
N LEU A 55 26.94 -20.30 10.94
CA LEU A 55 26.61 -18.90 11.24
C LEU A 55 25.43 -18.42 10.39
N GLY A 56 25.39 -18.79 9.11
CA GLY A 56 24.24 -18.49 8.25
C GLY A 56 22.92 -19.08 8.78
N PHE A 57 22.92 -20.34 9.21
CA PHE A 57 21.74 -20.97 9.82
C PHE A 57 21.37 -20.39 11.18
N ALA A 58 22.31 -19.83 11.92
CA ALA A 58 22.03 -19.20 13.21
C ALA A 58 21.17 -17.91 13.05
N ASP A 59 21.30 -17.21 11.92
CA ASP A 59 20.46 -16.05 11.60
C ASP A 59 20.09 -16.02 10.09
N GLU A 60 19.17 -16.89 9.71
CA GLU A 60 18.69 -16.99 8.32
C GLU A 60 18.00 -15.70 7.84
N TYR A 61 17.49 -14.88 8.76
CA TYR A 61 16.87 -13.60 8.44
C TYR A 61 17.87 -12.61 7.85
N ALA A 62 19.10 -12.60 8.34
CA ALA A 62 20.18 -11.70 7.89
C ALA A 62 21.07 -12.33 6.81
N ALA A 63 21.21 -13.68 6.78
CA ALA A 63 22.11 -14.37 5.89
C ALA A 63 21.51 -14.67 4.51
N HIS A 64 22.39 -14.81 3.52
CA HIS A 64 22.01 -15.33 2.20
C HIS A 64 22.29 -16.84 2.16
N LEU A 65 21.27 -17.69 2.38
CA LEU A 65 21.32 -19.13 2.24
C LEU A 65 20.52 -19.60 1.03
N TYR A 66 19.28 -19.17 0.99
CA TYR A 66 18.28 -19.54 0.00
C TYR A 66 17.41 -18.32 -0.32
N THR A 67 17.20 -18.04 -1.60
CA THR A 67 16.53 -16.82 -2.05
C THR A 67 15.10 -16.67 -1.50
N ARG A 68 14.42 -17.75 -1.09
CA ARG A 68 13.15 -17.65 -0.39
C ARG A 68 13.26 -16.82 0.91
N GLY A 69 14.37 -16.93 1.65
CA GLY A 69 14.60 -16.15 2.86
C GLY A 69 15.17 -14.77 2.56
N ASN A 70 16.31 -14.74 1.88
CA ASN A 70 17.00 -13.49 1.60
C ASN A 70 17.82 -13.59 0.30
N ASN A 71 17.95 -12.46 -0.42
CA ASN A 71 18.72 -12.35 -1.66
C ASN A 71 19.36 -10.96 -1.72
N PRO A 72 20.61 -10.80 -2.20
CA PRO A 72 21.29 -9.51 -2.23
C PRO A 72 20.51 -8.40 -2.96
N THR A 73 19.86 -8.70 -4.10
CA THR A 73 19.05 -7.72 -4.83
C THR A 73 17.79 -7.35 -4.06
N VAL A 74 17.10 -8.32 -3.45
CA VAL A 74 15.92 -8.09 -2.61
C VAL A 74 16.28 -7.31 -1.35
N ALA A 75 17.44 -7.56 -0.76
CA ALA A 75 17.92 -6.84 0.42
C ALA A 75 18.11 -5.33 0.16
N ILE A 76 18.58 -4.93 -1.03
CA ILE A 76 18.67 -3.52 -1.41
C ILE A 76 17.27 -2.88 -1.41
N LEU A 77 16.28 -3.55 -2.03
CA LEU A 77 14.89 -3.06 -2.06
C LEU A 77 14.32 -2.92 -0.65
N ARG A 78 14.49 -3.95 0.21
CA ARG A 78 14.03 -3.94 1.61
C ARG A 78 14.57 -2.73 2.36
N LYS A 79 15.88 -2.47 2.31
CA LYS A 79 16.55 -1.33 2.97
C LYS A 79 15.95 0.01 2.50
N LYS A 80 15.73 0.18 1.18
CA LYS A 80 15.17 1.42 0.63
C LYS A 80 13.74 1.65 1.10
N VAL A 81 12.87 0.64 1.04
CA VAL A 81 11.46 0.79 1.43
C VAL A 81 11.32 0.96 2.94
N ALA A 82 12.09 0.25 3.76
CA ALA A 82 12.14 0.47 5.21
C ALA A 82 12.51 1.92 5.55
N ALA A 83 13.57 2.44 4.93
CA ALA A 83 13.99 3.83 5.16
C ALA A 83 12.96 4.86 4.68
N LEU A 84 12.29 4.62 3.55
CA LEU A 84 11.20 5.48 3.06
C LEU A 84 10.03 5.53 4.04
N GLU A 85 9.62 4.38 4.61
CA GLU A 85 8.52 4.30 5.57
C GLU A 85 8.92 4.77 6.99
N GLY A 86 10.23 4.87 7.27
CA GLY A 86 10.74 5.15 8.62
C GLY A 86 10.64 3.95 9.56
N ALA A 87 10.63 2.73 9.00
CA ALA A 87 10.61 1.48 9.72
C ALA A 87 12.04 0.94 9.96
N GLU A 88 12.19 0.03 10.94
CA GLU A 88 13.48 -0.63 11.20
C GLU A 88 13.86 -1.58 10.07
N ASP A 89 12.91 -2.32 9.51
CA ASP A 89 13.14 -3.22 8.38
C ASP A 89 11.86 -3.39 7.53
N CYS A 90 11.98 -4.17 6.45
CA CYS A 90 10.93 -4.49 5.51
C CYS A 90 11.07 -5.92 4.97
N LEU A 91 9.96 -6.61 4.70
CA LEU A 91 9.92 -7.87 3.95
C LEU A 91 9.26 -7.66 2.60
N ALA A 92 9.77 -8.35 1.57
CA ALA A 92 9.29 -8.25 0.19
C ALA A 92 8.50 -9.50 -0.22
N PHE A 93 7.30 -9.31 -0.76
CA PHE A 93 6.35 -10.35 -1.13
C PHE A 93 5.97 -10.27 -2.62
N ALA A 94 5.50 -11.38 -3.17
CA ALA A 94 5.02 -11.46 -4.55
C ALA A 94 3.74 -10.63 -4.83
N SER A 95 3.07 -10.11 -3.79
CA SER A 95 1.90 -9.22 -3.94
C SER A 95 1.58 -8.49 -2.62
N GLY A 96 0.86 -7.36 -2.70
CA GLY A 96 0.32 -6.69 -1.52
C GLY A 96 -0.63 -7.57 -0.72
N ALA A 97 -1.44 -8.40 -1.39
CA ALA A 97 -2.31 -9.36 -0.72
C ALA A 97 -1.52 -10.40 0.08
N ALA A 98 -0.38 -10.88 -0.43
CA ALA A 98 0.49 -11.80 0.29
C ALA A 98 1.13 -11.14 1.51
N ALA A 99 1.56 -9.87 1.39
CA ALA A 99 2.09 -9.09 2.51
C ALA A 99 1.03 -8.89 3.61
N MET A 100 -0.19 -8.50 3.25
CA MET A 100 -1.32 -8.36 4.17
C MET A 100 -1.67 -9.69 4.84
N ALA A 101 -1.78 -10.77 4.08
CA ALA A 101 -2.08 -12.09 4.62
C ALA A 101 -1.00 -12.54 5.62
N ALA A 102 0.28 -12.40 5.28
CA ALA A 102 1.39 -12.77 6.15
C ALA A 102 1.38 -11.96 7.46
N ALA A 103 1.13 -10.64 7.38
CA ALA A 103 1.03 -9.77 8.55
C ALA A 103 -0.14 -10.18 9.47
N VAL A 104 -1.30 -10.50 8.90
CA VAL A 104 -2.49 -10.95 9.64
C VAL A 104 -2.23 -12.31 10.30
N PHE A 105 -1.77 -13.32 9.54
CA PHE A 105 -1.52 -14.66 10.08
C PHE A 105 -0.43 -14.69 11.16
N ALA A 106 0.56 -13.81 11.10
CA ALA A 106 1.55 -13.67 12.16
C ALA A 106 0.99 -12.99 13.43
N SER A 107 -0.17 -12.34 13.33
CA SER A 107 -0.74 -11.52 14.40
C SER A 107 -1.91 -12.17 15.14
N VAL A 108 -2.43 -13.32 14.66
CA VAL A 108 -3.62 -13.95 15.21
C VAL A 108 -3.47 -15.44 15.37
N ARG A 109 -4.29 -16.05 16.25
CA ARG A 109 -4.41 -17.49 16.51
C ARG A 109 -5.89 -17.89 16.52
N ALA A 110 -6.16 -19.18 16.47
CA ALA A 110 -7.52 -19.67 16.65
C ALA A 110 -8.13 -19.16 17.96
N GLY A 111 -9.35 -18.66 17.89
CA GLY A 111 -10.07 -18.03 19.01
C GLY A 111 -9.90 -16.50 19.08
N ASP A 112 -8.97 -15.92 18.33
CA ASP A 112 -8.78 -14.45 18.30
C ASP A 112 -9.84 -13.74 17.46
N HIS A 113 -9.92 -12.43 17.69
CA HIS A 113 -10.80 -11.51 16.97
C HIS A 113 -10.00 -10.36 16.34
N VAL A 114 -10.41 -9.95 15.15
CA VAL A 114 -9.84 -8.85 14.37
C VAL A 114 -10.86 -7.73 14.21
N LEU A 115 -10.45 -6.50 14.39
CA LEU A 115 -11.21 -5.32 13.97
C LEU A 115 -10.68 -4.84 12.61
N CYS A 116 -11.57 -4.49 11.70
CA CYS A 116 -11.22 -3.93 10.42
C CYS A 116 -12.17 -2.79 10.06
N ILE A 117 -11.69 -1.84 9.27
CA ILE A 117 -12.55 -0.81 8.68
C ILE A 117 -13.66 -1.43 7.81
N ALA A 118 -14.80 -0.77 7.70
CA ALA A 118 -15.98 -1.29 6.97
C ALA A 118 -15.75 -1.47 5.46
N LYS A 119 -14.87 -0.65 4.87
CA LYS A 119 -14.63 -0.61 3.41
C LYS A 119 -13.15 -0.82 3.06
N PRO A 120 -12.53 -1.94 3.46
CA PRO A 120 -11.16 -2.23 3.06
C PRO A 120 -11.13 -2.71 1.60
N TYR A 121 -9.94 -2.80 1.01
CA TYR A 121 -9.71 -3.47 -0.26
C TYR A 121 -10.38 -4.86 -0.29
N SER A 122 -10.98 -5.21 -1.44
CA SER A 122 -11.84 -6.38 -1.56
C SER A 122 -11.17 -7.70 -1.14
N TRP A 123 -9.89 -7.87 -1.43
CA TRP A 123 -9.15 -9.09 -1.03
C TRP A 123 -8.74 -9.08 0.44
N THR A 124 -8.51 -7.93 1.07
CA THR A 124 -8.40 -7.81 2.54
C THR A 124 -9.71 -8.20 3.19
N ARG A 125 -10.85 -7.73 2.67
CA ARG A 125 -12.18 -8.15 3.13
C ARG A 125 -12.37 -9.67 2.97
N GLY A 126 -12.01 -10.22 1.80
CA GLY A 126 -12.10 -11.67 1.54
C GLY A 126 -11.23 -12.50 2.49
N LEU A 127 -10.01 -12.06 2.76
CA LEU A 127 -9.13 -12.67 3.76
C LEU A 127 -9.82 -12.74 5.14
N LEU A 128 -10.31 -11.60 5.61
CA LEU A 128 -10.85 -11.45 6.97
C LEU A 128 -12.23 -12.08 7.13
N ARG A 129 -13.12 -11.97 6.14
CA ARG A 129 -14.50 -12.44 6.20
C ARG A 129 -14.66 -13.92 5.81
N ASP A 130 -13.90 -14.36 4.78
CA ASP A 130 -14.18 -15.65 4.14
C ASP A 130 -13.10 -16.70 4.43
N LEU A 131 -11.84 -16.28 4.63
CA LEU A 131 -10.72 -17.20 4.86
C LEU A 131 -10.42 -17.41 6.34
N LEU A 132 -10.22 -16.36 7.13
CA LEU A 132 -9.86 -16.46 8.56
C LEU A 132 -10.84 -17.26 9.43
N PRO A 133 -12.17 -17.22 9.19
CA PRO A 133 -13.11 -18.06 9.97
C PRO A 133 -12.82 -19.55 9.85
N LYS A 134 -12.24 -20.02 8.73
CA LYS A 134 -11.81 -21.43 8.56
C LYS A 134 -10.67 -21.82 9.49
N PHE A 135 -9.97 -20.85 10.06
CA PHE A 135 -8.89 -21.01 11.04
C PHE A 135 -9.31 -20.58 12.45
N GLY A 136 -10.62 -20.42 12.68
CA GLY A 136 -11.17 -20.09 14.00
C GLY A 136 -10.95 -18.64 14.44
N VAL A 137 -10.69 -17.70 13.50
CA VAL A 137 -10.53 -16.27 13.79
C VAL A 137 -11.76 -15.52 13.31
N SER A 138 -12.35 -14.71 14.19
CA SER A 138 -13.50 -13.87 13.87
C SER A 138 -13.10 -12.44 13.50
N THR A 139 -13.97 -11.73 12.77
CA THR A 139 -13.72 -10.34 12.37
C THR A 139 -14.98 -9.49 12.53
N SER A 140 -14.82 -8.29 13.09
CA SER A 140 -15.83 -7.22 13.05
C SER A 140 -15.36 -6.08 12.15
N PHE A 141 -16.28 -5.63 11.29
CA PHE A 141 -16.05 -4.48 10.41
C PHE A 141 -16.76 -3.26 11.00
N VAL A 142 -16.01 -2.16 11.18
CA VAL A 142 -16.49 -0.94 11.82
C VAL A 142 -16.30 0.28 10.90
N ASP A 143 -17.13 1.29 11.06
CA ASP A 143 -16.86 2.58 10.45
C ASP A 143 -15.60 3.19 11.10
N GLY A 144 -14.52 3.24 10.32
CA GLY A 144 -13.21 3.68 10.79
C GLY A 144 -13.05 5.20 10.85
N THR A 145 -14.04 5.98 10.45
CA THR A 145 -13.99 7.45 10.46
C THR A 145 -14.07 8.02 11.88
N ASP A 146 -14.60 7.25 12.84
CA ASP A 146 -14.63 7.57 14.24
C ASP A 146 -13.91 6.49 15.07
N VAL A 147 -12.90 6.92 15.86
CA VAL A 147 -12.11 6.03 16.73
C VAL A 147 -12.97 5.34 17.80
N ALA A 148 -14.06 5.98 18.26
CA ALA A 148 -14.99 5.40 19.22
C ALA A 148 -15.63 4.10 18.69
N ASN A 149 -15.82 3.95 17.39
CA ASN A 149 -16.36 2.72 16.80
C ASN A 149 -15.42 1.53 16.99
N PHE A 150 -14.09 1.75 16.89
CA PHE A 150 -13.12 0.71 17.23
C PHE A 150 -13.18 0.36 18.72
N GLU A 151 -13.18 1.37 19.61
CA GLU A 151 -13.20 1.15 21.06
C GLU A 151 -14.43 0.35 21.48
N ASN A 152 -15.61 0.71 20.99
CA ASN A 152 -16.88 0.02 21.28
C ASN A 152 -16.94 -1.41 20.73
N ALA A 153 -16.15 -1.73 19.69
CA ALA A 153 -16.12 -3.06 19.07
C ALA A 153 -15.02 -3.99 19.63
N ILE A 154 -14.15 -3.48 20.54
CA ILE A 154 -13.13 -4.30 21.21
C ILE A 154 -13.81 -5.33 22.12
N GLN A 155 -13.41 -6.58 22.02
CA GLN A 155 -13.85 -7.68 22.86
C GLN A 155 -12.63 -8.45 23.42
N ALA A 156 -12.85 -9.35 24.38
CA ALA A 156 -11.77 -10.06 25.09
C ALA A 156 -10.78 -10.80 24.17
N GLY A 157 -11.26 -11.30 23.04
CA GLY A 157 -10.44 -11.99 22.02
C GLY A 157 -9.78 -11.06 21.00
N THR A 158 -10.02 -9.76 21.02
CA THR A 158 -9.43 -8.83 20.03
C THR A 158 -7.91 -8.78 20.18
N ARG A 159 -7.18 -8.92 19.07
CA ARG A 159 -5.71 -8.89 19.01
C ARG A 159 -5.17 -7.97 17.94
N LEU A 160 -5.98 -7.64 16.93
CA LEU A 160 -5.52 -6.95 15.74
C LEU A 160 -6.53 -5.91 15.28
N ILE A 161 -6.03 -4.74 14.84
CA ILE A 161 -6.78 -3.74 14.09
C ILE A 161 -6.15 -3.62 12.70
N VAL A 162 -6.96 -3.79 11.65
CA VAL A 162 -6.55 -3.65 10.24
C VAL A 162 -7.16 -2.37 9.66
N LEU A 163 -6.31 -1.51 9.15
CA LEU A 163 -6.63 -0.20 8.60
C LEU A 163 -6.24 -0.11 7.12
N GLU A 164 -6.89 0.79 6.40
CA GLU A 164 -6.52 1.24 5.06
C GLU A 164 -6.89 2.73 4.95
N SER A 165 -5.89 3.59 5.02
CA SER A 165 -6.10 5.05 5.17
C SER A 165 -5.23 5.83 4.19
N PRO A 166 -5.85 6.57 3.26
CA PRO A 166 -7.25 6.53 2.82
C PRO A 166 -7.69 5.19 2.25
N ASN A 167 -8.96 4.83 2.44
CA ASN A 167 -9.48 3.56 1.93
C ASN A 167 -9.68 3.58 0.40
N THR A 168 -9.92 2.41 -0.17
CA THR A 168 -10.23 2.29 -1.60
C THR A 168 -11.63 2.84 -1.92
N MET A 169 -11.83 3.42 -3.10
CA MET A 169 -13.06 3.94 -3.69
C MET A 169 -13.64 5.23 -3.08
N THR A 170 -13.81 5.34 -1.78
CA THR A 170 -14.43 6.50 -1.12
C THR A 170 -13.41 7.37 -0.35
N TYR A 171 -12.19 6.89 -0.18
CA TYR A 171 -11.03 7.60 0.40
C TYR A 171 -11.27 8.13 1.82
N GLU A 172 -12.14 7.47 2.57
CA GLU A 172 -12.31 7.71 3.99
C GLU A 172 -11.00 7.43 4.74
N GLN A 173 -10.68 8.25 5.70
CA GLN A 173 -9.46 8.17 6.48
C GLN A 173 -9.75 7.75 7.92
N GLN A 174 -8.81 7.08 8.54
CA GLN A 174 -8.79 6.80 9.96
C GLN A 174 -7.73 7.70 10.60
N ASP A 175 -8.01 8.26 11.77
CA ASP A 175 -7.01 8.95 12.59
C ASP A 175 -6.01 7.92 13.13
N LEU A 176 -4.92 7.71 12.37
CA LEU A 176 -3.95 6.65 12.65
C LEU A 176 -3.29 6.82 14.01
N ALA A 177 -2.99 8.06 14.41
CA ALA A 177 -2.39 8.34 15.72
C ALA A 177 -3.34 7.98 16.85
N ALA A 178 -4.62 8.36 16.75
CA ALA A 178 -5.64 8.04 17.74
C ALA A 178 -5.90 6.54 17.83
N VAL A 179 -5.98 5.83 16.68
CA VAL A 179 -6.14 4.36 16.66
C VAL A 179 -4.90 3.68 17.26
N ALA A 180 -3.69 4.15 17.00
CA ALA A 180 -2.47 3.60 17.58
C ALA A 180 -2.43 3.77 19.12
N VAL A 181 -2.92 4.91 19.65
CA VAL A 181 -3.08 5.13 21.10
C VAL A 181 -4.09 4.15 21.69
N LEU A 182 -5.24 3.99 21.04
CA LEU A 182 -6.28 3.03 21.45
C LEU A 182 -5.72 1.60 21.48
N ALA A 183 -5.06 1.18 20.39
CA ALA A 183 -4.49 -0.16 20.26
C ALA A 183 -3.47 -0.46 21.38
N ARG A 184 -2.57 0.48 21.68
CA ARG A 184 -1.60 0.34 22.78
C ARG A 184 -2.26 0.17 24.15
N ARG A 185 -3.33 0.94 24.44
CA ARG A 185 -4.08 0.80 25.72
C ARG A 185 -4.65 -0.61 25.90
N HIS A 186 -5.02 -1.28 24.82
CA HIS A 186 -5.63 -2.59 24.84
C HIS A 186 -4.66 -3.73 24.48
N GLY A 187 -3.37 -3.45 24.25
CA GLY A 187 -2.37 -4.44 23.86
C GLY A 187 -2.66 -5.09 22.49
N LEU A 188 -3.26 -4.33 21.56
CA LEU A 188 -3.61 -4.76 20.22
C LEU A 188 -2.49 -4.39 19.24
N ARG A 189 -2.25 -5.25 18.26
CA ARG A 189 -1.39 -4.95 17.10
C ARG A 189 -2.17 -4.17 16.05
N THR A 190 -1.48 -3.34 15.29
CA THR A 190 -2.06 -2.55 14.21
C THR A 190 -1.38 -2.83 12.88
N ILE A 191 -2.17 -2.95 11.80
CA ILE A 191 -1.71 -3.03 10.42
C ILE A 191 -2.40 -1.92 9.62
N CYS A 192 -1.64 -1.15 8.84
CA CYS A 192 -2.18 -0.16 7.91
C CYS A 192 -1.72 -0.44 6.48
N ASP A 193 -2.64 -0.56 5.54
CA ASP A 193 -2.33 -0.46 4.12
C ASP A 193 -2.12 1.01 3.74
N ASN A 194 -0.89 1.36 3.37
CA ASN A 194 -0.46 2.72 3.00
C ASN A 194 -0.23 2.86 1.49
N SER A 195 -0.77 1.94 0.69
CA SER A 195 -0.56 1.92 -0.77
C SER A 195 -1.02 3.19 -1.45
N PHE A 196 -2.17 3.77 -1.02
CA PHE A 196 -2.73 4.99 -1.58
C PHE A 196 -1.78 6.18 -1.44
N ALA A 197 -1.27 6.41 -0.24
CA ALA A 197 -0.51 7.61 0.08
C ALA A 197 0.96 7.49 -0.32
N THR A 198 1.54 6.30 -0.30
CA THR A 198 2.99 6.05 -0.36
C THR A 198 3.73 6.58 0.87
N PRO A 199 4.96 6.12 1.15
CA PRO A 199 5.78 6.67 2.24
C PRO A 199 6.12 8.17 2.08
N LEU A 200 5.99 8.72 0.87
CA LEU A 200 6.27 10.12 0.61
C LEU A 200 5.20 11.05 1.19
N ASN A 201 3.95 10.59 1.22
CA ASN A 201 2.81 11.42 1.59
C ASN A 201 2.24 11.09 2.98
N GLN A 202 2.43 9.85 3.47
CA GLN A 202 1.98 9.42 4.79
C GLN A 202 2.98 8.45 5.40
N SER A 203 3.26 8.55 6.69
CA SER A 203 4.10 7.61 7.44
C SER A 203 3.34 7.05 8.65
N PRO A 204 2.61 5.94 8.50
CA PRO A 204 1.88 5.33 9.61
C PRO A 204 2.79 4.86 10.74
N ILE A 205 4.03 4.43 10.47
CA ILE A 205 5.02 4.09 11.52
C ILE A 205 5.24 5.28 12.45
N ALA A 206 5.45 6.48 11.90
CA ALA A 206 5.66 7.69 12.71
C ALA A 206 4.42 8.07 13.55
N GLN A 207 3.23 7.58 13.16
CA GLN A 207 1.98 7.77 13.89
C GLN A 207 1.71 6.67 14.92
N GLY A 208 2.60 5.67 15.00
CA GLY A 208 2.56 4.61 16.00
C GLY A 208 1.88 3.31 15.56
N ILE A 209 1.67 3.13 14.27
CA ILE A 209 1.22 1.86 13.68
C ILE A 209 2.36 0.85 13.69
N ASP A 210 2.09 -0.41 14.03
CA ASP A 210 3.11 -1.45 14.20
C ASP A 210 3.62 -2.02 12.87
N LEU A 211 2.70 -2.24 11.92
CA LEU A 211 3.00 -2.83 10.61
C LEU A 211 2.35 -2.02 9.49
N VAL A 212 3.11 -1.74 8.45
CA VAL A 212 2.65 -1.04 7.25
C VAL A 212 2.80 -1.92 6.03
N VAL A 213 1.70 -2.11 5.32
CA VAL A 213 1.64 -2.86 4.06
C VAL A 213 1.60 -1.89 2.89
N HIS A 214 2.32 -2.24 1.82
CA HIS A 214 2.16 -1.62 0.52
C HIS A 214 1.87 -2.65 -0.55
N SER A 215 0.84 -2.44 -1.35
CA SER A 215 0.78 -3.00 -2.68
C SER A 215 1.80 -2.26 -3.54
N ALA A 216 3.05 -2.75 -3.51
CA ALA A 216 4.16 -2.10 -4.20
C ALA A 216 4.04 -2.15 -5.73
N THR A 217 3.11 -2.96 -6.25
CA THR A 217 2.59 -2.96 -7.61
C THR A 217 2.18 -1.57 -8.10
N LYS A 218 1.74 -0.70 -7.17
CA LYS A 218 1.19 0.63 -7.45
C LYS A 218 2.32 1.66 -7.60
N TYR A 219 2.19 2.82 -6.96
CA TYR A 219 3.15 3.93 -7.11
C TYR A 219 4.61 3.57 -6.83
N LEU A 220 4.90 2.63 -5.90
CA LEU A 220 6.29 2.26 -5.60
C LEU A 220 7.01 1.69 -6.83
N ASN A 221 6.35 0.82 -7.59
CA ASN A 221 6.83 0.38 -8.91
C ASN A 221 6.56 1.45 -9.98
N GLY A 222 5.28 1.80 -10.18
CA GLY A 222 4.82 2.87 -11.05
C GLY A 222 4.96 2.63 -12.56
N HIS A 223 5.21 1.39 -12.98
CA HIS A 223 5.47 1.04 -14.40
C HIS A 223 4.56 -0.07 -14.93
N SER A 224 3.55 -0.51 -14.16
CA SER A 224 2.52 -1.50 -14.56
C SER A 224 3.05 -2.85 -15.06
N ASP A 225 4.27 -3.22 -14.66
CA ASP A 225 5.01 -4.39 -15.14
C ASP A 225 5.40 -5.38 -14.01
N VAL A 226 5.20 -5.01 -12.72
CA VAL A 226 5.53 -5.83 -11.56
C VAL A 226 4.35 -5.96 -10.61
N VAL A 227 4.10 -7.15 -10.09
CA VAL A 227 3.23 -7.39 -8.94
C VAL A 227 4.09 -7.64 -7.72
N ALA A 228 3.99 -6.78 -6.71
CA ALA A 228 4.80 -6.83 -5.51
C ALA A 228 4.06 -6.35 -4.27
N GLY A 229 4.50 -6.82 -3.09
CA GLY A 229 4.06 -6.35 -1.78
C GLY A 229 5.25 -6.04 -0.88
N MET A 230 5.12 -5.04 -0.03
CA MET A 230 6.10 -4.71 1.00
C MET A 230 5.43 -4.68 2.35
N LEU A 231 6.09 -5.20 3.38
CA LEU A 231 5.65 -5.17 4.77
C LEU A 231 6.75 -4.55 5.61
N CYS A 232 6.49 -3.37 6.18
CA CYS A 232 7.41 -2.60 7.00
C CYS A 232 6.99 -2.64 8.47
N GLY A 233 7.97 -2.61 9.38
CA GLY A 233 7.71 -2.58 10.82
C GLY A 233 9.00 -2.67 11.62
N SER A 234 8.88 -2.96 12.93
CA SER A 234 10.06 -3.27 13.75
C SER A 234 10.69 -4.59 13.35
N GLU A 235 12.01 -4.69 13.46
CA GLU A 235 12.74 -5.93 13.17
C GLU A 235 12.20 -7.11 13.98
N ALA A 236 11.85 -6.87 15.25
CA ALA A 236 11.30 -7.90 16.14
C ALA A 236 10.03 -8.54 15.57
N ILE A 237 9.05 -7.73 15.15
CA ILE A 237 7.80 -8.22 14.55
C ILE A 237 8.07 -8.88 13.19
N LEU A 238 8.93 -8.29 12.37
CA LEU A 238 9.24 -8.85 11.05
C LEU A 238 9.96 -10.19 11.14
N ARG A 239 10.77 -10.43 12.17
CA ARG A 239 11.37 -11.75 12.45
C ARG A 239 10.32 -12.80 12.83
N GLU A 240 9.22 -12.42 13.51
CA GLU A 240 8.08 -13.31 13.74
C GLU A 240 7.39 -13.67 12.41
N VAL A 241 7.11 -12.66 11.58
CA VAL A 241 6.52 -12.86 10.23
C VAL A 241 7.42 -13.74 9.38
N PHE A 242 8.74 -13.50 9.40
CA PHE A 242 9.72 -14.25 8.62
C PHE A 242 9.73 -15.73 9.02
N LYS A 243 9.88 -16.06 10.30
CA LYS A 243 9.92 -17.44 10.79
C LYS A 243 8.61 -18.22 10.59
N GLY A 244 7.51 -17.52 10.44
CA GLY A 244 6.19 -18.11 10.25
C GLY A 244 5.73 -18.01 8.77
N PRO A 245 4.74 -17.16 8.49
CA PRO A 245 4.04 -17.15 7.19
C PRO A 245 4.96 -16.79 6.00
N TYR A 246 6.01 -15.96 6.17
CA TYR A 246 6.90 -15.62 5.08
C TYR A 246 7.62 -16.86 4.51
N MET A 247 8.30 -17.61 5.37
CA MET A 247 9.06 -18.79 4.96
C MET A 247 8.18 -19.98 4.60
N THR A 248 7.02 -20.12 5.24
CA THR A 248 6.13 -21.30 5.06
C THR A 248 5.20 -21.14 3.86
N PHE A 249 4.58 -19.96 3.66
CA PHE A 249 3.74 -19.72 2.47
C PHE A 249 4.58 -19.51 1.22
N GLY A 250 5.81 -19.00 1.37
CA GLY A 250 6.78 -18.87 0.28
C GLY A 250 6.39 -17.86 -0.81
N ALA A 251 5.47 -16.92 -0.52
CA ALA A 251 5.03 -15.88 -1.45
C ALA A 251 6.05 -14.73 -1.54
N ILE A 252 7.28 -15.07 -1.86
CA ILE A 252 8.43 -14.15 -1.94
C ILE A 252 8.45 -13.36 -3.25
N LEU A 253 9.06 -12.19 -3.24
CA LEU A 253 9.37 -11.42 -4.43
C LEU A 253 10.61 -12.00 -5.14
N SER A 254 10.54 -12.14 -6.48
CA SER A 254 11.69 -12.57 -7.27
C SER A 254 12.81 -11.51 -7.28
N PRO A 255 14.09 -11.90 -7.38
CA PRO A 255 15.20 -10.94 -7.53
C PRO A 255 15.05 -10.05 -8.76
N HIS A 256 14.49 -10.57 -9.87
CA HIS A 256 14.24 -9.80 -11.07
C HIS A 256 13.21 -8.69 -10.83
N ASP A 257 12.09 -9.01 -10.19
CA ASP A 257 11.05 -8.02 -9.87
C ASP A 257 11.55 -7.02 -8.84
N ALA A 258 12.36 -7.46 -7.86
CA ALA A 258 13.01 -6.55 -6.92
C ALA A 258 13.94 -5.56 -7.63
N TRP A 259 14.66 -6.00 -8.67
CA TRP A 259 15.51 -5.12 -9.48
C TRP A 259 14.71 -4.09 -10.27
N LEU A 260 13.58 -4.49 -10.87
CA LEU A 260 12.64 -3.57 -11.53
C LEU A 260 12.04 -2.58 -10.52
N MET A 261 11.69 -3.04 -9.32
CA MET A 261 11.21 -2.18 -8.23
C MET A 261 12.24 -1.13 -7.80
N ILE A 262 13.53 -1.51 -7.67
CA ILE A 262 14.61 -0.55 -7.38
C ILE A 262 14.67 0.53 -8.47
N ARG A 263 14.53 0.13 -9.74
CA ARG A 263 14.48 1.07 -10.86
C ARG A 263 13.26 1.99 -10.77
N GLY A 264 12.07 1.45 -10.45
CA GLY A 264 10.83 2.22 -10.26
C GLY A 264 10.93 3.25 -9.13
N LEU A 265 11.54 2.88 -8.00
CA LEU A 265 11.72 3.78 -6.86
C LEU A 265 12.54 5.03 -7.21
N ARG A 266 13.52 4.96 -8.13
CA ARG A 266 14.34 6.12 -8.51
C ARG A 266 13.52 7.29 -9.05
N THR A 267 12.37 7.01 -9.66
CA THR A 267 11.47 8.02 -10.22
C THR A 267 10.25 8.30 -9.35
N LEU A 268 10.13 7.67 -8.18
CA LEU A 268 8.95 7.79 -7.33
C LEU A 268 8.62 9.25 -7.00
N ALA A 269 9.60 10.04 -6.57
CA ALA A 269 9.38 11.43 -6.16
C ALA A 269 8.84 12.29 -7.32
N VAL A 270 9.50 12.26 -8.48
CA VAL A 270 9.08 13.04 -9.65
C VAL A 270 7.73 12.59 -10.22
N ARG A 271 7.43 11.28 -10.17
CA ARG A 271 6.12 10.77 -10.57
C ARG A 271 5.02 11.26 -9.63
N MET A 272 5.24 11.17 -8.31
CA MET A 272 4.25 11.62 -7.33
C MET A 272 4.01 13.13 -7.39
N GLU A 273 5.03 13.94 -7.69
CA GLU A 273 4.87 15.39 -7.92
C GLU A 273 4.01 15.68 -9.17
N ARG A 274 4.31 15.02 -10.29
CA ARG A 274 3.53 15.17 -11.53
C ARG A 274 2.08 14.72 -11.33
N VAL A 275 1.89 13.55 -10.74
CA VAL A 275 0.56 12.98 -10.45
C VAL A 275 -0.25 13.95 -9.57
N ALA A 276 0.32 14.45 -8.47
CA ALA A 276 -0.37 15.37 -7.58
C ALA A 276 -0.79 16.67 -8.28
N ALA A 277 0.12 17.25 -9.09
CA ALA A 277 -0.17 18.47 -9.85
C ALA A 277 -1.28 18.27 -10.89
N SER A 278 -1.24 17.16 -11.64
CA SER A 278 -2.29 16.84 -12.62
C SER A 278 -3.62 16.54 -11.93
N THR A 279 -3.59 15.81 -10.82
CA THR A 279 -4.80 15.47 -10.04
C THR A 279 -5.50 16.69 -9.50
N ALA A 280 -4.76 17.69 -8.99
CA ALA A 280 -5.35 18.93 -8.50
C ALA A 280 -6.16 19.67 -9.60
N ARG A 281 -5.66 19.67 -10.83
CA ARG A 281 -6.34 20.28 -11.98
C ARG A 281 -7.58 19.49 -12.41
N VAL A 282 -7.45 18.18 -12.51
CA VAL A 282 -8.58 17.28 -12.83
C VAL A 282 -9.66 17.38 -11.75
N LEU A 283 -9.27 17.40 -10.46
CA LEU A 283 -10.17 17.54 -9.33
C LEU A 283 -11.01 18.81 -9.44
N ALA A 284 -10.36 19.95 -9.65
CA ALA A 284 -11.06 21.23 -9.81
C ALA A 284 -12.07 21.22 -10.98
N TYR A 285 -11.72 20.56 -12.09
CA TYR A 285 -12.61 20.41 -13.23
C TYR A 285 -13.84 19.56 -12.90
N VAL A 286 -13.64 18.36 -12.32
CA VAL A 286 -14.77 17.44 -12.05
C VAL A 286 -15.65 17.95 -10.92
N GLU A 287 -15.14 18.69 -9.95
CA GLU A 287 -15.96 19.33 -8.89
C GLU A 287 -16.89 20.44 -9.44
N ALA A 288 -16.47 21.14 -10.49
CA ALA A 288 -17.26 22.17 -11.12
C ALA A 288 -18.23 21.65 -12.20
N HIS A 289 -18.11 20.39 -12.61
CA HIS A 289 -18.85 19.86 -13.76
C HIS A 289 -20.29 19.47 -13.39
N PRO A 290 -21.34 20.01 -14.12
CA PRO A 290 -22.75 19.84 -13.74
C PRO A 290 -23.27 18.39 -13.81
N LYS A 291 -22.61 17.51 -14.54
CA LYS A 291 -22.96 16.08 -14.64
C LYS A 291 -22.27 15.20 -13.59
N ILE A 292 -21.56 15.78 -12.63
CA ILE A 292 -20.93 15.08 -11.52
C ILE A 292 -21.71 15.41 -10.25
N ARG A 293 -22.33 14.41 -9.64
CA ARG A 293 -23.10 14.52 -8.40
C ARG A 293 -22.22 14.71 -7.19
N ARG A 294 -21.12 13.95 -7.13
CA ARG A 294 -20.17 13.97 -6.02
C ARG A 294 -18.77 13.53 -6.47
N VAL A 295 -17.77 14.14 -5.88
CA VAL A 295 -16.36 13.72 -6.04
C VAL A 295 -15.85 13.19 -4.71
N TYR A 296 -15.17 12.05 -4.75
CA TYR A 296 -14.51 11.44 -3.61
C TYR A 296 -13.00 11.59 -3.79
N HIS A 297 -12.39 12.32 -2.89
CA HIS A 297 -10.94 12.52 -2.83
C HIS A 297 -10.58 13.16 -1.48
N PRO A 298 -9.42 12.86 -0.85
CA PRO A 298 -9.07 13.43 0.44
C PRO A 298 -9.02 14.97 0.48
N GLN A 299 -8.73 15.60 -0.67
CA GLN A 299 -8.66 17.06 -0.83
C GLN A 299 -9.86 17.64 -1.60
N ALA A 300 -10.94 16.87 -1.78
CA ALA A 300 -12.16 17.42 -2.37
C ALA A 300 -12.73 18.54 -1.49
N SER A 301 -13.31 19.56 -2.12
CA SER A 301 -13.95 20.70 -1.42
C SER A 301 -15.10 20.28 -0.51
N THR A 302 -15.70 19.13 -0.79
CA THR A 302 -16.79 18.52 -0.01
C THR A 302 -16.31 17.44 0.97
N SER A 303 -14.99 17.31 1.21
CA SER A 303 -14.45 16.29 2.13
C SER A 303 -14.77 16.67 3.58
N GLU A 304 -15.54 15.83 4.26
CA GLU A 304 -15.86 15.98 5.68
C GLU A 304 -14.63 15.74 6.59
N GLN A 305 -13.54 15.16 6.04
CA GLN A 305 -12.30 14.84 6.74
C GLN A 305 -11.12 15.74 6.32
N ALA A 306 -11.39 16.95 5.80
CA ALA A 306 -10.33 17.86 5.32
C ALA A 306 -9.26 18.14 6.37
N ASP A 307 -9.66 18.40 7.64
CA ASP A 307 -8.72 18.65 8.74
C ASP A 307 -7.82 17.44 9.04
N LEU A 308 -8.37 16.23 9.02
CA LEU A 308 -7.60 15.02 9.20
C LEU A 308 -6.64 14.82 8.01
N SER A 309 -7.12 15.05 6.78
CA SER A 309 -6.28 15.01 5.58
C SER A 309 -5.08 15.94 5.69
N HIS A 310 -5.28 17.18 6.12
CA HIS A 310 -4.19 18.16 6.29
C HIS A 310 -3.17 17.76 7.36
N ARG A 311 -3.61 17.10 8.43
CA ARG A 311 -2.69 16.64 9.49
C ARG A 311 -1.93 15.37 9.10
N GLN A 312 -2.56 14.47 8.35
CA GLN A 312 -2.09 13.10 8.14
C GLN A 312 -1.41 12.87 6.79
N LEU A 313 -1.83 13.63 5.75
CA LEU A 313 -1.31 13.52 4.39
C LEU A 313 -0.52 14.77 4.00
N LYS A 314 0.71 14.61 3.55
CA LYS A 314 1.49 15.72 2.97
C LYS A 314 0.89 16.18 1.64
N ARG A 315 0.45 15.23 0.83
CA ARG A 315 -0.24 15.42 -0.45
C ARG A 315 -1.16 14.23 -0.69
N ALA A 316 -2.22 14.40 -1.48
CA ALA A 316 -2.99 13.28 -1.97
C ALA A 316 -2.32 12.63 -3.19
N SER A 317 -2.72 11.42 -3.50
CA SER A 317 -2.28 10.68 -4.67
C SER A 317 -3.14 10.97 -5.90
N GLY A 318 -2.92 10.22 -6.98
CA GLY A 318 -3.64 10.36 -8.24
C GLY A 318 -5.00 9.67 -8.30
N LEU A 319 -5.49 9.12 -7.19
CA LEU A 319 -6.79 8.44 -7.17
C LEU A 319 -7.89 9.38 -6.74
N LEU A 320 -8.96 9.44 -7.54
CA LEU A 320 -10.24 10.06 -7.20
C LEU A 320 -11.38 9.20 -7.72
N SER A 321 -12.58 9.35 -7.16
CA SER A 321 -13.80 8.73 -7.72
C SER A 321 -14.82 9.80 -7.98
N ILE A 322 -15.48 9.70 -9.13
CA ILE A 322 -16.59 10.58 -9.53
C ILE A 322 -17.90 9.79 -9.51
N ASP A 323 -18.91 10.34 -8.91
CA ASP A 323 -20.29 9.85 -9.00
C ASP A 323 -21.01 10.64 -10.09
N ILE A 324 -21.23 10.01 -11.23
CA ILE A 324 -21.89 10.65 -12.37
C ILE A 324 -23.36 10.87 -12.03
N ASP A 325 -23.89 12.07 -12.32
CA ASP A 325 -25.28 12.43 -11.98
C ASP A 325 -26.28 11.77 -12.93
N THR A 326 -26.41 10.45 -12.79
CA THR A 326 -27.34 9.62 -13.54
C THR A 326 -27.74 8.39 -12.73
N ASP A 327 -28.97 7.93 -12.92
CA ASP A 327 -29.44 6.62 -12.43
C ASP A 327 -29.47 5.57 -13.58
N ASP A 328 -29.09 5.97 -14.80
CA ASP A 328 -29.00 5.11 -15.97
C ASP A 328 -27.57 4.54 -16.08
N VAL A 329 -27.40 3.25 -15.76
CA VAL A 329 -26.11 2.54 -15.90
C VAL A 329 -25.60 2.59 -17.34
N ALA A 330 -26.50 2.57 -18.35
CA ALA A 330 -26.07 2.67 -19.74
C ALA A 330 -25.44 4.03 -20.07
N ALA A 331 -25.82 5.11 -19.36
CA ALA A 331 -25.16 6.40 -19.49
C ALA A 331 -23.72 6.35 -18.94
N VAL A 332 -23.50 5.67 -17.80
CA VAL A 332 -22.17 5.45 -17.25
C VAL A 332 -21.30 4.63 -18.22
N GLU A 333 -21.87 3.59 -18.82
CA GLU A 333 -21.18 2.77 -19.84
C GLU A 333 -20.81 3.61 -21.07
N ARG A 334 -21.74 4.47 -21.57
CA ARG A 334 -21.44 5.38 -22.69
C ARG A 334 -20.30 6.34 -22.37
N PHE A 335 -20.29 6.91 -21.14
CA PHE A 335 -19.19 7.75 -20.67
C PHE A 335 -17.87 6.99 -20.71
N CYS A 336 -17.79 5.82 -20.05
CA CYS A 336 -16.55 5.04 -19.97
C CYS A 336 -16.07 4.58 -21.33
N ASN A 337 -16.98 4.14 -22.21
CA ASN A 337 -16.66 3.69 -23.56
C ASN A 337 -16.22 4.83 -24.50
N ALA A 338 -16.53 6.09 -24.16
CA ALA A 338 -16.09 7.25 -24.92
C ALA A 338 -14.71 7.79 -24.52
N LEU A 339 -14.15 7.34 -23.39
CA LEU A 339 -12.81 7.72 -22.95
C LEU A 339 -11.75 7.27 -23.96
N ARG A 340 -10.76 8.11 -24.23
CA ARG A 340 -9.69 7.90 -25.23
C ARG A 340 -8.28 7.93 -24.62
N ARG A 341 -8.10 8.65 -23.51
CA ARG A 341 -6.84 8.75 -22.77
C ARG A 341 -6.82 7.85 -21.55
N PHE A 342 -7.96 7.70 -20.88
CA PHE A 342 -8.10 6.78 -19.78
C PHE A 342 -8.30 5.35 -20.29
N LEU A 343 -7.43 4.44 -19.90
CA LEU A 343 -7.59 3.02 -20.18
C LEU A 343 -8.60 2.42 -19.18
N MET A 344 -9.56 1.67 -19.67
CA MET A 344 -10.57 1.02 -18.82
C MET A 344 -10.03 -0.30 -18.28
N THR A 345 -9.65 -0.33 -17.00
CA THR A 345 -9.10 -1.50 -16.34
C THR A 345 -9.17 -1.41 -14.82
N VAL A 346 -8.82 -2.50 -14.16
CA VAL A 346 -8.56 -2.56 -12.72
C VAL A 346 -7.18 -1.97 -12.39
N SER A 347 -6.84 -1.88 -11.08
CA SER A 347 -5.57 -1.35 -10.60
C SER A 347 -5.44 0.17 -10.71
N TRP A 348 -4.25 0.72 -10.50
CA TRP A 348 -3.91 2.14 -10.47
C TRP A 348 -2.43 2.36 -10.12
N GLY A 349 -1.96 3.61 -10.21
CA GLY A 349 -0.65 4.01 -9.70
C GLY A 349 0.52 3.73 -10.64
N GLY A 350 0.22 3.40 -11.90
CA GLY A 350 1.19 3.34 -12.99
C GLY A 350 1.47 4.71 -13.60
N TYR A 351 2.10 4.70 -14.77
CA TYR A 351 2.36 5.91 -15.58
C TYR A 351 1.14 6.35 -16.38
N GLU A 352 0.23 5.42 -16.65
CA GLU A 352 -0.99 5.60 -17.43
C GLU A 352 -2.18 6.05 -16.58
N SER A 353 -3.10 6.81 -17.18
CA SER A 353 -4.38 7.16 -16.58
C SER A 353 -5.41 6.05 -16.81
N LEU A 354 -6.13 5.68 -15.73
CA LEU A 354 -7.06 4.55 -15.73
C LEU A 354 -8.45 4.96 -15.27
N ALA A 355 -9.48 4.30 -15.82
CA ALA A 355 -10.87 4.40 -15.38
C ALA A 355 -11.39 3.01 -14.97
N PHE A 356 -12.05 2.94 -13.82
CA PHE A 356 -12.68 1.73 -13.31
C PHE A 356 -14.14 2.01 -12.93
N PRO A 357 -15.10 1.67 -13.80
CA PRO A 357 -16.52 1.82 -13.49
C PRO A 357 -16.99 0.74 -12.51
N VAL A 358 -17.65 1.14 -11.42
CA VAL A 358 -18.19 0.20 -10.42
C VAL A 358 -19.26 -0.71 -11.04
N CYS A 359 -20.06 -0.22 -11.99
CA CYS A 359 -21.06 -1.03 -12.66
C CYS A 359 -20.52 -2.29 -13.35
N ALA A 360 -19.23 -2.29 -13.76
CA ALA A 360 -18.62 -3.44 -14.43
C ALA A 360 -18.43 -4.68 -13.52
N VAL A 361 -18.51 -4.54 -12.19
CA VAL A 361 -18.40 -5.68 -11.27
C VAL A 361 -19.73 -6.29 -10.89
N PHE A 362 -20.83 -5.76 -11.42
CA PHE A 362 -22.18 -6.24 -11.19
C PHE A 362 -22.78 -6.78 -12.49
N PRO A 363 -23.70 -7.75 -12.41
CA PRO A 363 -24.43 -8.22 -13.60
C PRO A 363 -25.19 -7.07 -14.29
N ALA A 364 -25.29 -7.13 -15.61
CA ALA A 364 -26.10 -6.19 -16.37
C ALA A 364 -27.54 -6.17 -15.83
N GLY A 365 -28.10 -4.96 -15.63
CA GLY A 365 -29.41 -4.78 -15.04
C GLY A 365 -29.46 -4.82 -13.51
N ALA A 366 -28.31 -4.81 -12.82
CA ALA A 366 -28.26 -4.68 -11.38
C ALA A 366 -28.94 -3.38 -10.92
N ASN A 367 -29.67 -3.45 -9.79
CA ASN A 367 -30.38 -2.30 -9.26
C ASN A 367 -29.43 -1.35 -8.52
N VAL A 368 -29.29 -0.14 -9.02
CA VAL A 368 -28.44 0.94 -8.47
C VAL A 368 -28.64 1.17 -6.96
N ARG A 369 -29.86 0.94 -6.46
CA ARG A 369 -30.25 1.24 -5.07
C ARG A 369 -29.88 0.16 -4.05
N VAL A 370 -29.38 -1.00 -4.50
CA VAL A 370 -29.12 -2.17 -3.62
C VAL A 370 -27.63 -2.39 -3.36
N THR A 371 -26.76 -1.64 -4.02
CA THR A 371 -25.31 -1.79 -3.88
C THR A 371 -24.74 -0.85 -2.80
N PRO A 372 -23.74 -1.28 -2.01
CA PRO A 372 -23.13 -0.43 -0.97
C PRO A 372 -22.32 0.75 -1.55
N ILE A 373 -22.02 0.71 -2.85
CA ILE A 373 -21.34 1.77 -3.61
C ILE A 373 -22.18 2.06 -4.85
N PRO A 374 -22.44 3.33 -5.21
CA PRO A 374 -23.26 3.68 -6.39
C PRO A 374 -22.70 3.03 -7.66
N LEU A 375 -23.59 2.50 -8.52
CA LEU A 375 -23.20 1.97 -9.83
C LEU A 375 -22.76 3.09 -10.82
N SER A 376 -23.15 4.33 -10.53
CA SER A 376 -22.70 5.55 -11.22
C SER A 376 -21.28 5.98 -10.85
N LEU A 377 -20.63 5.31 -9.86
CA LEU A 377 -19.29 5.64 -9.44
C LEU A 377 -18.25 5.12 -10.43
N VAL A 378 -17.36 6.01 -10.86
CA VAL A 378 -16.18 5.68 -11.66
C VAL A 378 -14.94 6.14 -10.91
N ARG A 379 -14.04 5.20 -10.60
CA ARG A 379 -12.73 5.55 -10.05
C ARG A 379 -11.77 5.90 -11.18
N LEU A 380 -11.12 7.05 -11.04
CA LEU A 380 -10.07 7.53 -11.94
C LEU A 380 -8.71 7.41 -11.25
N SER A 381 -7.72 6.96 -11.98
CA SER A 381 -6.30 7.04 -11.59
C SER A 381 -5.60 7.97 -12.58
N ILE A 382 -5.03 9.03 -12.07
CA ILE A 382 -4.31 10.01 -12.88
C ILE A 382 -2.87 9.56 -13.04
N GLY A 383 -2.43 9.44 -14.28
CA GLY A 383 -1.08 9.08 -14.67
C GLY A 383 -0.17 10.29 -14.91
N LEU A 384 0.76 10.15 -15.86
CA LEU A 384 1.77 11.14 -16.19
C LEU A 384 1.41 11.99 -17.43
N GLU A 385 0.26 11.73 -18.05
CA GLU A 385 -0.24 12.48 -19.21
C GLU A 385 -0.47 13.95 -18.86
N ASP A 386 -0.65 14.78 -19.87
CA ASP A 386 -0.96 16.18 -19.65
C ASP A 386 -2.37 16.35 -19.08
N ALA A 387 -2.51 17.19 -18.06
CA ALA A 387 -3.78 17.40 -17.37
C ALA A 387 -4.85 18.03 -18.28
N ASP A 388 -4.47 18.87 -19.25
CA ASP A 388 -5.42 19.45 -20.21
C ASP A 388 -5.97 18.39 -21.16
N ASP A 389 -5.13 17.46 -21.60
CA ASP A 389 -5.55 16.32 -22.42
C ASP A 389 -6.52 15.39 -21.66
N LEU A 390 -6.25 15.15 -20.37
CA LEU A 390 -7.13 14.36 -19.52
C LEU A 390 -8.48 15.04 -19.28
N ILE A 391 -8.47 16.34 -19.02
CA ILE A 391 -9.68 17.15 -18.83
C ILE A 391 -10.51 17.18 -20.13
N ALA A 392 -9.88 17.40 -21.28
CA ALA A 392 -10.57 17.36 -22.56
C ALA A 392 -11.19 15.99 -22.87
N ASP A 393 -10.52 14.89 -22.46
CA ASP A 393 -11.05 13.54 -22.60
C ASP A 393 -12.26 13.30 -21.71
N LEU A 394 -12.22 13.76 -20.46
CA LEU A 394 -13.36 13.68 -19.54
C LEU A 394 -14.55 14.53 -20.05
N ASP A 395 -14.29 15.75 -20.56
CA ASP A 395 -15.34 16.64 -21.07
C ASP A 395 -16.11 16.01 -22.25
N GLN A 396 -15.37 15.53 -23.27
CA GLN A 396 -15.99 14.88 -24.44
C GLN A 396 -16.72 13.59 -24.08
N ALA A 397 -16.26 12.86 -23.05
CA ALA A 397 -16.92 11.64 -22.59
C ALA A 397 -18.18 11.95 -21.76
N LEU A 398 -18.13 12.96 -20.87
CA LEU A 398 -19.29 13.45 -20.13
C LEU A 398 -20.39 14.01 -21.04
N ALA A 399 -20.05 14.49 -22.24
CA ALA A 399 -21.04 14.89 -23.23
C ALA A 399 -21.94 13.71 -23.69
N ARG A 400 -21.55 12.45 -23.44
CA ARG A 400 -22.30 11.22 -23.80
C ARG A 400 -23.26 10.71 -22.71
N VAL A 401 -23.21 11.29 -21.52
CA VAL A 401 -24.14 11.01 -20.40
C VAL A 401 -25.49 11.62 -20.64
#